data_5ef008ff1a21312265806f22e415d366
#
_entry.id   5ef008ff1a21312265806f22e415d366
#
_cell.length_a   1.000
_cell.length_b   1.000
_cell.length_c   1.000
_cell.angle_alpha   90.00
_cell.angle_beta   90.00
_cell.angle_gamma   90.00
#
_symmetry.space_group_name_H-M   'P 1'
#
loop_
_entity.id
_entity.type
_entity.pdbx_description
1 polymer ?
#
loop_
_entity_poly.entity_id
_entity_poly.type
_entity_poly.pdbx_seq_one_letter_code
_entity_poly.pdbx_strand_id
1 'polypeptide(L)'
;MTTEEFYKSIKGKTAAFCGIGSSNLPLIKLFAEHGAIVTARDRRTEEQLGNTAKKLKALGVRLITGEGYLDDMGEEIIFRTPGMRYYLPQLNAARARGAAVTSEMEVFFDLCPCRIIAVTGSDGKTTTTTVISKILKAAGKSVRVGGNIGTPLLPQIDSIKPDDIVVAELSSFQLISMRKSPDVAVVTNISPNHLDVHKDMQEYVDAKKNIILHQNAFGRAVLNSDNKYTEQFASETRGQTLMFSRRHPVEYGAWMDGNGEIFLSLPQGKWRVMNASEIKVPGLHNIENYLAAICAVHGFAQAEDVRKVAHTFNGVEHRNEFVRKVDGVSYYNDSIGTTPSRTINGALSLFKQKIILIAGGYDKNIPFDPLGPAIVNKVKVLVLIGATAPKIEAAVRAAAGYREGNPLVLHASSLEEAVALCRSHAKSGDVVSLSPACASFGMFPNFEARGNRFREIVNGLKENE
;
A
#
# COMPACT_ATOMS: atom_id res chain seq x y z
N MET A 1 -4.50 -15.46 -24.19
CA MET A 1 -5.60 -16.32 -23.70
C MET A 1 -6.74 -15.41 -23.27
N THR A 2 -7.94 -15.66 -23.72
CA THR A 2 -9.14 -14.95 -23.23
C THR A 2 -9.56 -15.50 -21.86
N THR A 3 -10.40 -14.74 -21.13
CA THR A 3 -10.93 -15.22 -19.85
C THR A 3 -11.75 -16.50 -19.99
N GLU A 4 -12.52 -16.62 -21.09
CA GLU A 4 -13.30 -17.84 -21.39
C GLU A 4 -12.39 -19.05 -21.63
N GLU A 5 -11.31 -18.89 -22.40
CA GLU A 5 -10.32 -19.94 -22.62
C GLU A 5 -9.64 -20.35 -21.30
N PHE A 6 -9.35 -19.37 -20.43
CA PHE A 6 -8.79 -19.64 -19.12
C PHE A 6 -9.74 -20.48 -18.26
N TYR A 7 -11.02 -20.11 -18.17
CA TYR A 7 -12.00 -20.87 -17.40
C TYR A 7 -12.19 -22.30 -17.95
N LYS A 8 -12.18 -22.47 -19.27
CA LYS A 8 -12.18 -23.81 -19.88
C LYS A 8 -10.93 -24.61 -19.50
N SER A 9 -9.77 -23.95 -19.40
CA SER A 9 -8.50 -24.62 -19.11
C SER A 9 -8.37 -25.11 -17.67
N ILE A 10 -9.04 -24.48 -16.71
CA ILE A 10 -9.02 -24.87 -15.29
C ILE A 10 -10.11 -25.89 -14.92
N LYS A 11 -11.11 -26.07 -15.76
CA LYS A 11 -12.21 -27.03 -15.51
C LYS A 11 -11.70 -28.48 -15.38
N GLY A 12 -12.02 -29.09 -14.25
CA GLY A 12 -11.55 -30.45 -13.90
C GLY A 12 -10.09 -30.51 -13.42
N LYS A 13 -9.34 -29.39 -13.43
CA LYS A 13 -7.98 -29.34 -12.91
C LYS A 13 -7.96 -29.25 -11.40
N THR A 14 -6.93 -29.83 -10.79
CA THR A 14 -6.67 -29.70 -9.36
C THR A 14 -5.95 -28.39 -9.07
N ALA A 15 -6.50 -27.56 -8.17
CA ALA A 15 -5.93 -26.26 -7.81
C ALA A 15 -5.81 -26.11 -6.30
N ALA A 16 -4.60 -25.81 -5.83
CA ALA A 16 -4.33 -25.48 -4.42
C ALA A 16 -4.22 -23.96 -4.23
N PHE A 17 -4.81 -23.45 -3.16
CA PHE A 17 -4.66 -22.06 -2.72
C PHE A 17 -3.97 -22.04 -1.37
N CYS A 18 -2.71 -21.62 -1.34
CA CYS A 18 -1.87 -21.57 -0.15
C CYS A 18 -2.06 -20.22 0.58
N GLY A 19 -2.84 -20.27 1.67
CA GLY A 19 -3.32 -19.14 2.45
C GLY A 19 -4.75 -18.71 2.07
N ILE A 20 -5.67 -18.77 3.04
CA ILE A 20 -7.08 -18.35 2.90
C ILE A 20 -7.18 -16.90 3.41
N GLY A 21 -6.52 -15.98 2.71
CA GLY A 21 -6.54 -14.55 2.99
C GLY A 21 -7.39 -13.77 1.98
N SER A 22 -7.35 -12.43 2.10
CA SER A 22 -8.11 -11.51 1.24
C SER A 22 -7.81 -11.70 -0.26
N SER A 23 -6.59 -12.06 -0.62
CA SER A 23 -6.20 -12.28 -2.03
C SER A 23 -6.78 -13.58 -2.59
N ASN A 24 -6.64 -14.72 -1.86
CA ASN A 24 -7.00 -16.03 -2.38
C ASN A 24 -8.47 -16.40 -2.14
N LEU A 25 -9.12 -15.90 -1.09
CA LEU A 25 -10.50 -16.30 -0.77
C LEU A 25 -11.51 -16.06 -1.91
N PRO A 26 -11.49 -14.92 -2.62
CA PRO A 26 -12.35 -14.72 -3.79
C PRO A 26 -12.00 -15.65 -4.95
N LEU A 27 -10.70 -15.98 -5.13
CA LEU A 27 -10.25 -16.89 -6.18
C LEU A 27 -10.67 -18.34 -5.94
N ILE A 28 -10.62 -18.79 -4.69
CA ILE A 28 -11.10 -20.12 -4.30
C ILE A 28 -12.55 -20.31 -4.77
N LYS A 29 -13.39 -19.31 -4.55
CA LYS A 29 -14.78 -19.32 -5.01
C LYS A 29 -14.87 -19.33 -6.54
N LEU A 30 -14.16 -18.42 -7.20
CA LEU A 30 -14.14 -18.32 -8.66
C LEU A 30 -13.74 -19.64 -9.30
N PHE A 31 -12.70 -20.31 -8.82
CA PHE A 31 -12.22 -21.57 -9.36
C PHE A 31 -13.21 -22.71 -9.12
N ALA A 32 -13.81 -22.78 -7.93
CA ALA A 32 -14.84 -23.79 -7.64
C ALA A 32 -16.08 -23.60 -8.53
N GLU A 33 -16.53 -22.37 -8.73
CA GLU A 33 -17.67 -22.03 -9.61
C GLU A 33 -17.42 -22.38 -11.08
N HIS A 34 -16.14 -22.34 -11.53
CA HIS A 34 -15.75 -22.72 -12.88
C HIS A 34 -15.31 -24.20 -13.01
N GLY A 35 -15.61 -25.02 -11.99
CA GLY A 35 -15.46 -26.46 -12.04
C GLY A 35 -14.05 -27.00 -11.84
N ALA A 36 -13.15 -26.23 -11.24
CA ALA A 36 -11.87 -26.73 -10.76
C ALA A 36 -12.05 -27.57 -9.48
N ILE A 37 -11.18 -28.56 -9.25
CA ILE A 37 -11.11 -29.35 -8.02
C ILE A 37 -10.22 -28.59 -7.04
N VAL A 38 -10.83 -27.86 -6.10
CA VAL A 38 -10.13 -26.88 -5.27
C VAL A 38 -9.75 -27.44 -3.91
N THR A 39 -8.46 -27.26 -3.54
CA THR A 39 -7.93 -27.45 -2.18
C THR A 39 -7.50 -26.10 -1.61
N ALA A 40 -8.08 -25.69 -0.49
CA ALA A 40 -7.63 -24.50 0.24
C ALA A 40 -6.76 -24.93 1.43
N ARG A 41 -5.55 -24.35 1.50
CA ARG A 41 -4.50 -24.72 2.44
C ARG A 41 -4.16 -23.51 3.34
N ASP A 42 -4.23 -23.64 4.68
CA ASP A 42 -3.93 -22.53 5.59
C ASP A 42 -3.26 -23.02 6.88
N ARG A 43 -2.35 -22.21 7.42
CA ARG A 43 -1.69 -22.48 8.70
C ARG A 43 -2.65 -22.47 9.89
N ARG A 44 -3.73 -21.69 9.81
CA ARG A 44 -4.79 -21.65 10.83
C ARG A 44 -5.57 -22.94 10.81
N THR A 45 -6.07 -23.38 11.96
CA THR A 45 -6.97 -24.54 12.06
C THR A 45 -8.37 -24.19 11.51
N GLU A 46 -9.19 -25.20 11.27
CA GLU A 46 -10.59 -24.97 10.84
C GLU A 46 -11.40 -24.18 11.86
N GLU A 47 -11.15 -24.39 13.16
CA GLU A 47 -11.79 -23.62 14.22
C GLU A 47 -11.40 -22.14 14.14
N GLN A 48 -10.12 -21.85 13.91
CA GLN A 48 -9.63 -20.47 13.74
C GLN A 48 -10.18 -19.81 12.47
N LEU A 49 -10.44 -20.58 11.42
CA LEU A 49 -11.08 -20.10 10.19
C LEU A 49 -12.60 -19.90 10.38
N GLY A 50 -13.23 -20.63 11.33
CA GLY A 50 -14.61 -20.44 11.75
C GLY A 50 -15.61 -20.52 10.57
N ASN A 51 -16.40 -19.48 10.39
CA ASN A 51 -17.45 -19.43 9.36
C ASN A 51 -16.88 -19.50 7.93
N THR A 52 -15.62 -19.08 7.70
CA THR A 52 -14.96 -19.18 6.38
C THR A 52 -14.76 -20.64 6.01
N ALA A 53 -14.32 -21.49 6.94
CA ALA A 53 -14.16 -22.93 6.70
C ALA A 53 -15.51 -23.58 6.31
N LYS A 54 -16.57 -23.26 7.06
CA LYS A 54 -17.94 -23.78 6.77
C LYS A 54 -18.41 -23.39 5.36
N LYS A 55 -18.21 -22.13 4.96
CA LYS A 55 -18.59 -21.63 3.62
C LYS A 55 -17.81 -22.32 2.52
N LEU A 56 -16.51 -22.55 2.69
CA LEU A 56 -15.68 -23.23 1.70
C LEU A 56 -16.06 -24.71 1.55
N LYS A 57 -16.32 -25.41 2.65
CA LYS A 57 -16.80 -26.80 2.60
C LYS A 57 -18.15 -26.92 1.87
N ALA A 58 -19.06 -25.98 2.10
CA ALA A 58 -20.35 -25.94 1.38
C ALA A 58 -20.21 -25.74 -0.13
N LEU A 59 -19.09 -25.15 -0.60
CA LEU A 59 -18.73 -25.05 -2.02
C LEU A 59 -17.99 -26.28 -2.56
N GLY A 60 -17.85 -27.34 -1.78
CA GLY A 60 -17.10 -28.55 -2.19
C GLY A 60 -15.57 -28.41 -2.13
N VAL A 61 -15.05 -27.33 -1.51
CA VAL A 61 -13.62 -27.10 -1.39
C VAL A 61 -13.03 -28.00 -0.30
N ARG A 62 -11.96 -28.73 -0.63
CA ARG A 62 -11.18 -29.51 0.33
C ARG A 62 -10.34 -28.54 1.19
N LEU A 63 -10.33 -28.72 2.52
CA LEU A 63 -9.49 -27.95 3.43
C LEU A 63 -8.33 -28.80 3.93
N ILE A 64 -7.12 -28.23 3.93
CA ILE A 64 -5.92 -28.75 4.58
C ILE A 64 -5.38 -27.64 5.45
N THR A 65 -5.46 -27.80 6.77
CA THR A 65 -5.28 -26.70 7.73
C THR A 65 -4.37 -27.11 8.89
N GLY A 66 -3.74 -26.12 9.55
CA GLY A 66 -2.86 -26.36 10.68
C GLY A 66 -1.40 -26.59 10.27
N GLU A 67 -0.66 -27.27 11.12
CA GLU A 67 0.74 -27.64 10.86
C GLU A 67 0.85 -28.59 9.67
N GLY A 68 1.87 -28.45 8.84
CA GLY A 68 2.04 -29.26 7.64
C GLY A 68 1.09 -28.94 6.48
N TYR A 69 0.34 -27.85 6.53
CA TYR A 69 -0.64 -27.48 5.49
C TYR A 69 -0.04 -27.33 4.07
N LEU A 70 1.27 -27.24 3.93
CA LEU A 70 2.00 -27.18 2.66
C LEU A 70 2.62 -28.53 2.25
N ASP A 71 2.48 -29.56 3.09
CA ASP A 71 3.05 -30.86 2.78
C ASP A 71 2.18 -31.59 1.72
N ASP A 72 2.83 -32.49 0.99
CA ASP A 72 2.18 -33.34 -0.02
C ASP A 72 1.25 -32.60 -1.01
N MET A 73 1.70 -31.44 -1.49
CA MET A 73 0.96 -30.69 -2.53
C MET A 73 1.04 -31.45 -3.86
N GLY A 74 -0.05 -32.16 -4.22
CA GLY A 74 -0.17 -32.93 -5.45
C GLY A 74 -0.89 -32.20 -6.60
N GLU A 75 -1.39 -30.99 -6.35
CA GLU A 75 -2.22 -30.26 -7.29
C GLU A 75 -1.43 -29.75 -8.52
N GLU A 76 -2.11 -29.64 -9.65
CA GLU A 76 -1.54 -29.19 -10.94
C GLU A 76 -1.28 -27.68 -10.95
N ILE A 77 -2.14 -26.90 -10.27
CA ILE A 77 -2.05 -25.45 -10.18
C ILE A 77 -1.96 -25.07 -8.70
N ILE A 78 -0.99 -24.23 -8.34
CA ILE A 78 -0.76 -23.81 -6.95
C ILE A 78 -0.70 -22.30 -6.88
N PHE A 79 -1.69 -21.69 -6.21
CA PHE A 79 -1.72 -20.26 -5.93
C PHE A 79 -1.05 -19.99 -4.59
N ARG A 80 0.05 -19.24 -4.59
CA ARG A 80 0.65 -18.72 -3.37
C ARG A 80 0.08 -17.36 -2.99
N THR A 81 -0.11 -17.10 -1.69
CA THR A 81 -0.36 -15.75 -1.21
C THR A 81 0.92 -14.88 -1.32
N PRO A 82 0.82 -13.57 -1.59
CA PRO A 82 2.00 -12.71 -1.75
C PRO A 82 3.00 -12.77 -0.60
N GLY A 83 2.55 -12.81 0.66
CA GLY A 83 3.43 -12.89 1.83
C GLY A 83 4.18 -14.22 2.02
N MET A 84 3.88 -15.24 1.21
CA MET A 84 4.58 -16.52 1.25
C MET A 84 5.89 -16.45 0.48
N ARG A 85 7.00 -16.87 1.10
CA ARG A 85 8.32 -16.90 0.44
C ARG A 85 8.26 -17.70 -0.85
N TYR A 86 8.81 -17.14 -1.92
CA TYR A 86 8.75 -17.75 -3.26
C TYR A 86 9.52 -19.07 -3.36
N TYR A 87 10.67 -19.15 -2.68
CA TYR A 87 11.59 -20.30 -2.73
C TYR A 87 11.38 -21.29 -1.58
N LEU A 88 10.16 -21.42 -1.05
CA LEU A 88 9.89 -22.48 -0.07
C LEU A 88 10.16 -23.87 -0.66
N PRO A 89 10.77 -24.80 0.12
CA PRO A 89 11.07 -26.16 -0.35
C PRO A 89 9.86 -26.86 -0.97
N GLN A 90 8.69 -26.73 -0.37
CA GLN A 90 7.44 -27.33 -0.85
C GLN A 90 7.02 -26.75 -2.22
N LEU A 91 7.15 -25.44 -2.43
CA LEU A 91 6.84 -24.81 -3.72
C LEU A 91 7.88 -25.17 -4.78
N ASN A 92 9.15 -25.31 -4.41
CA ASN A 92 10.21 -25.76 -5.30
C ASN A 92 9.97 -27.23 -5.73
N ALA A 93 9.62 -28.10 -4.81
CA ALA A 93 9.27 -29.49 -5.09
C ALA A 93 8.05 -29.57 -6.03
N ALA A 94 7.05 -28.72 -5.83
CA ALA A 94 5.89 -28.65 -6.72
C ALA A 94 6.29 -28.22 -8.14
N ARG A 95 7.14 -27.18 -8.31
CA ARG A 95 7.67 -26.76 -9.62
C ARG A 95 8.47 -27.85 -10.29
N ALA A 96 9.34 -28.55 -9.55
CA ALA A 96 10.13 -29.67 -10.07
C ALA A 96 9.27 -30.81 -10.58
N ARG A 97 8.07 -31.01 -10.03
CA ARG A 97 7.07 -31.99 -10.48
C ARG A 97 6.27 -31.51 -11.69
N GLY A 98 6.42 -30.26 -12.12
CA GLY A 98 5.69 -29.67 -13.25
C GLY A 98 4.39 -28.95 -12.87
N ALA A 99 4.13 -28.72 -11.59
CA ALA A 99 2.98 -27.93 -11.18
C ALA A 99 3.15 -26.45 -11.54
N ALA A 100 2.07 -25.81 -11.98
CA ALA A 100 2.03 -24.37 -12.24
C ALA A 100 1.91 -23.62 -10.91
N VAL A 101 3.04 -23.16 -10.36
CA VAL A 101 3.05 -22.33 -9.15
C VAL A 101 2.96 -20.85 -9.53
N THR A 102 1.85 -20.22 -9.18
CA THR A 102 1.47 -18.87 -9.63
C THR A 102 0.90 -18.03 -8.48
N SER A 103 0.43 -16.84 -8.81
CA SER A 103 -0.26 -15.92 -7.91
C SER A 103 -1.42 -15.22 -8.63
N GLU A 104 -2.30 -14.59 -7.86
CA GLU A 104 -3.42 -13.81 -8.38
C GLU A 104 -2.99 -12.80 -9.43
N MET A 105 -1.93 -12.02 -9.13
CA MET A 105 -1.47 -10.95 -10.02
C MET A 105 -0.81 -11.48 -11.30
N GLU A 106 -0.13 -12.62 -11.25
CA GLU A 106 0.45 -13.24 -12.47
C GLU A 106 -0.64 -13.60 -13.45
N VAL A 107 -1.67 -14.32 -12.99
CA VAL A 107 -2.81 -14.72 -13.82
C VAL A 107 -3.61 -13.49 -14.28
N PHE A 108 -3.80 -12.51 -13.40
CA PHE A 108 -4.48 -11.27 -13.77
C PHE A 108 -3.76 -10.54 -14.92
N PHE A 109 -2.44 -10.40 -14.86
CA PHE A 109 -1.68 -9.74 -15.91
C PHE A 109 -1.75 -10.50 -17.25
N ASP A 110 -1.88 -11.83 -17.22
CA ASP A 110 -2.02 -12.64 -18.43
C ASP A 110 -3.38 -12.46 -19.10
N LEU A 111 -4.42 -12.20 -18.32
CA LEU A 111 -5.81 -12.15 -18.79
C LEU A 111 -6.34 -10.73 -19.00
N CYS A 112 -5.70 -9.72 -18.40
CA CYS A 112 -6.21 -8.34 -18.43
C CYS A 112 -6.34 -7.83 -19.86
N PRO A 113 -7.57 -7.41 -20.30
CA PRO A 113 -7.82 -7.02 -21.67
C PRO A 113 -7.44 -5.55 -21.96
N CYS A 114 -7.13 -4.77 -20.93
CA CYS A 114 -6.88 -3.33 -21.04
C CYS A 114 -5.47 -2.97 -20.60
N ARG A 115 -5.12 -1.69 -20.73
CA ARG A 115 -3.80 -1.16 -20.31
C ARG A 115 -3.63 -1.19 -18.79
N ILE A 116 -2.43 -1.58 -18.37
CA ILE A 116 -2.04 -1.64 -16.97
C ILE A 116 -0.97 -0.59 -16.70
N ILE A 117 -1.22 0.27 -15.73
CA ILE A 117 -0.22 1.14 -15.09
C ILE A 117 0.07 0.53 -13.73
N ALA A 118 1.29 0.10 -13.48
CA ALA A 118 1.63 -0.51 -12.19
C ALA A 118 2.72 0.28 -11.46
N VAL A 119 2.58 0.37 -10.14
CA VAL A 119 3.46 1.14 -9.27
C VAL A 119 4.10 0.23 -8.25
N THR A 120 5.44 0.27 -8.16
CA THR A 120 6.21 -0.35 -7.09
C THR A 120 7.18 0.64 -6.46
N GLY A 121 7.88 0.21 -5.42
CA GLY A 121 8.90 0.98 -4.68
C GLY A 121 8.95 0.55 -3.22
N SER A 122 9.87 1.10 -2.46
CA SER A 122 9.89 0.93 -1.01
C SER A 122 8.80 1.80 -0.37
N ASP A 123 8.77 3.08 -0.69
CA ASP A 123 7.85 4.07 -0.18
C ASP A 123 7.07 4.76 -1.32
N GLY A 124 5.96 5.44 -0.98
CA GLY A 124 5.17 6.24 -1.93
C GLY A 124 4.22 5.45 -2.84
N LYS A 125 4.29 4.13 -2.92
CA LYS A 125 3.46 3.28 -3.81
C LYS A 125 1.98 3.64 -3.76
N THR A 126 1.37 3.55 -2.59
CA THR A 126 -0.08 3.75 -2.40
C THR A 126 -0.51 5.16 -2.78
N THR A 127 0.28 6.16 -2.38
CA THR A 127 0.00 7.56 -2.74
C THR A 127 0.09 7.76 -4.24
N THR A 128 1.17 7.29 -4.88
CA THR A 128 1.37 7.41 -6.33
C THR A 128 0.26 6.68 -7.10
N THR A 129 -0.08 5.45 -6.71
CA THR A 129 -1.21 4.68 -7.30
C THR A 129 -2.52 5.44 -7.19
N THR A 130 -2.80 6.02 -6.02
CA THR A 130 -4.03 6.79 -5.79
C THR A 130 -4.05 8.08 -6.59
N VAL A 131 -2.94 8.82 -6.64
CA VAL A 131 -2.83 10.07 -7.43
C VAL A 131 -3.01 9.78 -8.92
N ILE A 132 -2.32 8.77 -9.48
CA ILE A 132 -2.50 8.33 -10.87
C ILE A 132 -3.97 8.01 -11.16
N SER A 133 -4.60 7.20 -10.30
CA SER A 133 -6.00 6.81 -10.45
C SER A 133 -6.95 8.02 -10.44
N LYS A 134 -6.73 8.98 -9.54
CA LYS A 134 -7.55 10.19 -9.45
C LYS A 134 -7.35 11.11 -10.65
N ILE A 135 -6.12 11.28 -11.14
CA ILE A 135 -5.84 12.07 -12.34
C ILE A 135 -6.52 11.46 -13.57
N LEU A 136 -6.42 10.15 -13.77
CA LEU A 136 -7.09 9.46 -14.86
C LEU A 136 -8.62 9.58 -14.79
N LYS A 137 -9.20 9.48 -13.59
CA LYS A 137 -10.63 9.71 -13.38
C LYS A 137 -11.02 11.16 -13.67
N ALA A 138 -10.19 12.14 -13.27
CA ALA A 138 -10.41 13.55 -13.60
C ALA A 138 -10.39 13.81 -15.12
N ALA A 139 -9.57 13.07 -15.85
CA ALA A 139 -9.50 13.05 -17.32
C ALA A 139 -10.61 12.21 -17.98
N GLY A 140 -11.64 11.78 -17.22
CA GLY A 140 -12.80 11.05 -17.75
C GLY A 140 -12.54 9.58 -18.10
N LYS A 141 -11.43 8.96 -17.63
CA LYS A 141 -11.14 7.55 -17.88
C LYS A 141 -11.86 6.63 -16.90
N SER A 142 -12.29 5.46 -17.38
CA SER A 142 -12.73 4.36 -16.54
C SER A 142 -11.52 3.69 -15.90
N VAL A 143 -11.43 3.69 -14.56
CA VAL A 143 -10.24 3.26 -13.85
C VAL A 143 -10.57 2.20 -12.81
N ARG A 144 -9.84 1.06 -12.87
CA ARG A 144 -9.86 0.00 -11.87
C ARG A 144 -8.58 0.06 -11.03
N VAL A 145 -8.69 -0.07 -9.72
CA VAL A 145 -7.54 0.00 -8.80
C VAL A 145 -7.46 -1.27 -7.98
N GLY A 146 -6.26 -1.85 -7.86
CA GLY A 146 -6.06 -3.04 -7.04
C GLY A 146 -4.60 -3.46 -6.90
N GLY A 147 -4.38 -4.75 -6.64
CA GLY A 147 -3.06 -5.33 -6.40
C GLY A 147 -2.74 -5.46 -4.91
N ASN A 148 -1.65 -4.85 -4.43
CA ASN A 148 -1.28 -4.86 -3.01
C ASN A 148 -2.21 -3.99 -2.12
N ILE A 149 -3.13 -3.27 -2.74
CA ILE A 149 -4.16 -2.43 -2.10
C ILE A 149 -5.53 -2.72 -2.73
N GLY A 150 -6.58 -2.35 -2.02
CA GLY A 150 -7.95 -2.52 -2.52
C GLY A 150 -8.40 -3.98 -2.57
N THR A 151 -9.25 -4.29 -3.54
CA THR A 151 -9.78 -5.64 -3.76
C THR A 151 -8.96 -6.38 -4.82
N PRO A 152 -8.85 -7.72 -4.74
CA PRO A 152 -8.20 -8.53 -5.78
C PRO A 152 -8.81 -8.28 -7.16
N LEU A 153 -7.96 -8.19 -8.18
CA LEU A 153 -8.36 -7.82 -9.54
C LEU A 153 -8.83 -9.01 -10.37
N LEU A 154 -8.23 -10.17 -10.20
CA LEU A 154 -8.59 -11.36 -10.99
C LEU A 154 -10.06 -11.79 -10.83
N PRO A 155 -10.67 -11.74 -9.62
CA PRO A 155 -12.10 -12.03 -9.49
C PRO A 155 -13.03 -11.04 -10.20
N GLN A 156 -12.51 -9.89 -10.62
CA GLN A 156 -13.25 -8.83 -11.31
C GLN A 156 -13.01 -8.85 -12.82
N ILE A 157 -12.22 -9.80 -13.33
CA ILE A 157 -11.69 -9.79 -14.71
C ILE A 157 -12.80 -9.68 -15.76
N ASP A 158 -13.94 -10.35 -15.56
CA ASP A 158 -15.07 -10.32 -16.49
C ASP A 158 -15.77 -8.96 -16.58
N SER A 159 -15.57 -8.09 -15.58
CA SER A 159 -16.11 -6.74 -15.56
C SER A 159 -15.17 -5.68 -16.15
N ILE A 160 -13.93 -6.06 -16.47
CA ILE A 160 -12.91 -5.14 -17.00
C ILE A 160 -13.02 -5.12 -18.53
N LYS A 161 -13.18 -3.91 -19.07
CA LYS A 161 -13.35 -3.68 -20.51
C LYS A 161 -12.03 -3.27 -21.17
N PRO A 162 -11.83 -3.48 -22.49
CA PRO A 162 -10.64 -3.06 -23.21
C PRO A 162 -10.29 -1.56 -23.09
N ASP A 163 -11.29 -0.70 -22.93
CA ASP A 163 -11.11 0.76 -22.78
C ASP A 163 -10.89 1.22 -21.34
N ASP A 164 -10.97 0.32 -20.36
CA ASP A 164 -10.61 0.61 -18.98
C ASP A 164 -9.09 0.82 -18.84
N ILE A 165 -8.66 1.43 -17.74
CA ILE A 165 -7.27 1.49 -17.33
C ILE A 165 -7.17 0.87 -15.94
N VAL A 166 -6.31 -0.13 -15.80
CA VAL A 166 -5.97 -0.71 -14.50
C VAL A 166 -4.79 0.04 -13.90
N VAL A 167 -4.92 0.49 -12.65
CA VAL A 167 -3.82 1.06 -11.88
C VAL A 167 -3.54 0.11 -10.71
N ALA A 168 -2.41 -0.61 -10.78
CA ALA A 168 -2.06 -1.65 -9.83
C ALA A 168 -0.91 -1.23 -8.91
N GLU A 169 -1.06 -1.40 -7.59
CA GLU A 169 0.08 -1.36 -6.68
C GLU A 169 0.71 -2.74 -6.59
N LEU A 170 2.03 -2.84 -6.76
CA LEU A 170 2.75 -4.12 -6.70
C LEU A 170 3.83 -4.12 -5.61
N SER A 171 3.78 -5.13 -4.73
CA SER A 171 4.84 -5.40 -3.76
C SER A 171 5.99 -6.19 -4.39
N SER A 172 7.17 -6.22 -3.74
CA SER A 172 8.28 -7.09 -4.14
C SER A 172 7.91 -8.58 -4.08
N PHE A 173 7.02 -8.95 -3.15
CA PHE A 173 6.54 -10.33 -3.00
C PHE A 173 5.65 -10.80 -4.15
N GLN A 174 4.92 -9.88 -4.79
CA GLN A 174 4.19 -10.18 -6.02
C GLN A 174 5.14 -10.22 -7.21
N LEU A 175 5.99 -9.21 -7.33
CA LEU A 175 6.89 -9.05 -8.49
C LEU A 175 7.95 -10.15 -8.62
N ILE A 176 8.40 -10.80 -7.53
CA ILE A 176 9.48 -11.81 -7.55
C ILE A 176 9.23 -12.95 -8.55
N SER A 177 7.99 -13.32 -8.74
CA SER A 177 7.60 -14.41 -9.67
C SER A 177 7.06 -13.90 -11.01
N MET A 178 6.67 -12.63 -11.11
CA MET A 178 6.06 -12.09 -12.33
C MET A 178 7.03 -12.13 -13.52
N ARG A 179 6.50 -12.53 -14.68
CA ARG A 179 7.20 -12.61 -15.97
C ARG A 179 6.48 -11.82 -17.07
N LYS A 180 5.54 -10.96 -16.67
CA LYS A 180 4.86 -9.98 -17.50
C LYS A 180 4.88 -8.64 -16.82
N SER A 181 5.26 -7.60 -17.53
CA SER A 181 5.33 -6.22 -17.05
C SER A 181 4.13 -5.42 -17.53
N PRO A 182 3.74 -4.33 -16.82
CA PRO A 182 2.65 -3.45 -17.24
C PRO A 182 3.04 -2.61 -18.46
N ASP A 183 2.06 -2.00 -19.12
CA ASP A 183 2.29 -1.02 -20.20
C ASP A 183 3.05 0.20 -19.68
N VAL A 184 2.70 0.68 -18.47
CA VAL A 184 3.44 1.74 -17.79
C VAL A 184 3.89 1.23 -16.42
N ALA A 185 5.19 1.11 -16.23
CA ALA A 185 5.84 0.67 -14.99
C ALA A 185 6.40 1.88 -14.23
N VAL A 186 6.01 2.06 -12.98
CA VAL A 186 6.47 3.15 -12.12
C VAL A 186 7.25 2.58 -10.95
N VAL A 187 8.50 3.04 -10.76
CA VAL A 187 9.33 2.71 -9.60
C VAL A 187 9.62 3.99 -8.81
N THR A 188 8.99 4.14 -7.64
CA THR A 188 9.07 5.37 -6.85
C THR A 188 10.44 5.57 -6.22
N ASN A 189 10.94 4.55 -5.53
CA ASN A 189 12.27 4.50 -4.91
C ASN A 189 12.59 3.09 -4.44
N ILE A 190 13.84 2.82 -4.15
CA ILE A 190 14.31 1.59 -3.50
C ILE A 190 15.20 1.96 -2.33
N SER A 191 14.83 1.51 -1.14
CA SER A 191 15.56 1.62 0.11
C SER A 191 15.44 0.31 0.89
N PRO A 192 16.37 -0.02 1.81
CA PRO A 192 16.32 -1.26 2.59
C PRO A 192 14.97 -1.45 3.28
N ASN A 193 14.30 -2.57 2.96
CA ASN A 193 13.01 -2.95 3.53
C ASN A 193 12.78 -4.45 3.33
N HIS A 194 11.99 -5.08 4.22
CA HIS A 194 11.61 -6.50 4.12
C HIS A 194 12.79 -7.49 4.03
N LEU A 195 13.96 -7.14 4.61
CA LEU A 195 15.15 -8.02 4.64
C LEU A 195 15.01 -9.19 5.64
N ASP A 196 13.95 -9.23 6.40
CA ASP A 196 13.49 -10.36 7.20
C ASP A 196 12.85 -11.48 6.37
N VAL A 197 12.40 -11.14 5.14
CA VAL A 197 11.74 -12.08 4.22
C VAL A 197 12.56 -12.33 2.97
N HIS A 198 13.09 -11.29 2.32
CA HIS A 198 14.04 -11.43 1.21
C HIS A 198 15.40 -11.91 1.74
N LYS A 199 16.08 -12.71 0.93
CA LYS A 199 17.41 -13.24 1.25
C LYS A 199 18.42 -12.12 1.57
N ASP A 200 18.40 -11.09 0.75
CA ASP A 200 19.28 -9.92 0.82
C ASP A 200 18.70 -8.74 0.08
N MET A 201 19.42 -7.62 0.08
CA MET A 201 19.01 -6.40 -0.63
C MET A 201 18.98 -6.60 -2.15
N GLN A 202 19.82 -7.46 -2.70
CA GLN A 202 19.87 -7.72 -4.15
C GLN A 202 18.61 -8.44 -4.61
N GLU A 203 18.16 -9.48 -3.90
CA GLU A 203 16.88 -10.15 -4.20
C GLU A 203 15.71 -9.18 -4.14
N TYR A 204 15.70 -8.26 -3.16
CA TYR A 204 14.65 -7.24 -3.05
C TYR A 204 14.65 -6.27 -4.25
N VAL A 205 15.84 -5.82 -4.69
CA VAL A 205 16.02 -4.97 -5.88
C VAL A 205 15.58 -5.71 -7.14
N ASP A 206 16.05 -6.95 -7.34
CA ASP A 206 15.75 -7.77 -8.51
C ASP A 206 14.26 -8.12 -8.58
N ALA A 207 13.64 -8.42 -7.45
CA ALA A 207 12.20 -8.63 -7.39
C ALA A 207 11.43 -7.41 -7.91
N LYS A 208 11.81 -6.18 -7.50
CA LYS A 208 11.14 -4.96 -7.99
C LYS A 208 11.46 -4.65 -9.44
N LYS A 209 12.67 -4.97 -9.91
CA LYS A 209 13.09 -4.77 -11.29
C LYS A 209 12.21 -5.55 -12.27
N ASN A 210 11.62 -6.67 -11.89
CA ASN A 210 10.70 -7.43 -12.74
C ASN A 210 9.53 -6.60 -13.30
N ILE A 211 9.19 -5.46 -12.66
CA ILE A 211 8.15 -4.57 -13.17
C ILE A 211 8.49 -3.97 -14.54
N ILE A 212 9.78 -3.85 -14.89
CA ILE A 212 10.26 -3.30 -16.18
C ILE A 212 10.85 -4.37 -17.11
N LEU A 213 11.43 -5.45 -16.58
CA LEU A 213 12.26 -6.38 -17.35
C LEU A 213 11.53 -7.08 -18.50
N HIS A 214 10.21 -7.23 -18.37
CA HIS A 214 9.37 -7.93 -19.34
C HIS A 214 8.53 -6.96 -20.20
N GLN A 215 8.80 -5.64 -20.14
CA GLN A 215 8.19 -4.68 -21.06
C GLN A 215 8.70 -4.89 -22.49
N ASN A 216 7.84 -4.66 -23.47
CA ASN A 216 8.21 -4.58 -24.87
C ASN A 216 8.62 -3.15 -25.27
N ALA A 217 8.93 -2.93 -26.53
CA ALA A 217 9.36 -1.62 -27.06
C ALA A 217 8.27 -0.52 -26.99
N PHE A 218 7.02 -0.87 -26.78
CA PHE A 218 5.90 0.09 -26.61
C PHE A 218 5.61 0.40 -25.15
N GLY A 219 6.28 -0.28 -24.20
CA GLY A 219 6.16 -0.04 -22.78
C GLY A 219 6.80 1.30 -22.37
N ARG A 220 6.37 1.81 -21.22
CA ARG A 220 6.94 2.99 -20.58
C ARG A 220 7.44 2.65 -19.17
N ALA A 221 8.70 2.97 -18.91
CA ALA A 221 9.26 2.96 -17.55
C ALA A 221 9.29 4.39 -17.00
N VAL A 222 8.85 4.57 -15.75
CA VAL A 222 8.89 5.83 -14.99
C VAL A 222 9.77 5.60 -13.77
N LEU A 223 10.94 6.24 -13.73
CA LEU A 223 12.02 5.93 -12.80
C LEU A 223 12.49 7.18 -12.07
N ASN A 224 12.84 7.02 -10.79
CA ASN A 224 13.33 8.10 -9.94
C ASN A 224 14.84 8.32 -10.17
N SER A 225 15.22 9.46 -10.73
CA SER A 225 16.62 9.84 -10.95
C SER A 225 17.34 10.25 -9.65
N ASP A 226 16.60 10.58 -8.58
CA ASP A 226 17.17 10.91 -7.28
C ASP A 226 17.53 9.65 -6.45
N ASN A 227 17.28 8.44 -6.97
CA ASN A 227 17.51 7.18 -6.28
C ASN A 227 18.44 6.26 -7.09
N LYS A 228 19.59 5.92 -6.52
CA LYS A 228 20.67 5.19 -7.19
C LYS A 228 20.27 3.86 -7.82
N TYR A 229 19.31 3.15 -7.22
CA TYR A 229 18.86 1.85 -7.75
C TYR A 229 17.92 2.03 -8.95
N THR A 230 16.96 2.96 -8.83
CA THR A 230 16.01 3.21 -9.91
C THR A 230 16.65 3.90 -11.10
N GLU A 231 17.64 4.77 -10.89
CA GLU A 231 18.43 5.38 -11.95
C GLU A 231 19.15 4.31 -12.79
N GLN A 232 19.75 3.31 -12.14
CA GLN A 232 20.43 2.20 -12.84
C GLN A 232 19.48 1.37 -13.69
N PHE A 233 18.19 1.28 -13.32
CA PHE A 233 17.21 0.54 -14.12
C PHE A 233 17.00 1.12 -15.52
N ALA A 234 17.30 2.40 -15.73
CA ALA A 234 17.11 3.06 -17.02
C ALA A 234 17.87 2.38 -18.18
N SER A 235 19.05 1.80 -17.89
CA SER A 235 19.85 1.08 -18.90
C SER A 235 19.26 -0.28 -19.32
N GLU A 236 18.28 -0.81 -18.55
CA GLU A 236 17.67 -2.11 -18.77
C GLU A 236 16.25 -2.02 -19.38
N THR A 237 15.76 -0.81 -19.63
CA THR A 237 14.45 -0.58 -20.24
C THR A 237 14.52 -0.80 -21.76
N ARG A 238 13.40 -1.24 -22.37
CA ARG A 238 13.30 -1.49 -23.81
C ARG A 238 12.45 -0.47 -24.54
N GLY A 239 11.54 0.19 -23.84
CA GLY A 239 10.62 1.16 -24.40
C GLY A 239 10.97 2.59 -24.01
N GLN A 240 9.95 3.43 -23.87
CA GLN A 240 10.12 4.81 -23.43
C GLN A 240 10.52 4.85 -21.95
N THR A 241 11.60 5.56 -21.65
CA THR A 241 12.00 5.83 -20.26
C THR A 241 11.76 7.30 -19.95
N LEU A 242 10.94 7.57 -18.94
CA LEU A 242 10.74 8.90 -18.36
C LEU A 242 11.33 8.90 -16.96
N MET A 243 12.28 9.81 -16.73
CA MET A 243 12.85 10.01 -15.41
C MET A 243 12.04 11.03 -14.61
N PHE A 244 12.04 10.94 -13.29
CA PHE A 244 11.56 12.05 -12.49
C PHE A 244 12.56 12.43 -11.41
N SER A 245 12.66 13.72 -11.14
CA SER A 245 13.57 14.27 -10.14
C SER A 245 12.98 15.51 -9.46
N ARG A 246 13.13 15.57 -8.14
CA ARG A 246 12.83 16.76 -7.37
C ARG A 246 14.06 17.69 -7.22
N ARG A 247 15.25 17.21 -7.55
CA ARG A 247 16.52 17.86 -7.24
C ARG A 247 17.19 18.53 -8.44
N HIS A 248 16.94 18.01 -9.62
CA HIS A 248 17.61 18.48 -10.86
C HIS A 248 16.73 18.27 -12.09
N PRO A 249 16.97 19.05 -13.18
CA PRO A 249 16.33 18.80 -14.47
C PRO A 249 16.65 17.41 -15.01
N VAL A 250 15.68 16.80 -15.70
CA VAL A 250 15.86 15.56 -16.46
C VAL A 250 15.63 15.81 -17.95
N GLU A 251 16.30 15.07 -18.80
CA GLU A 251 16.16 15.22 -20.24
C GLU A 251 14.74 14.87 -20.71
N TYR A 252 14.24 13.70 -20.28
CA TYR A 252 12.86 13.24 -20.55
C TYR A 252 12.20 12.85 -19.26
N GLY A 253 11.07 13.50 -18.94
CA GLY A 253 10.28 13.20 -17.76
C GLY A 253 9.92 14.44 -16.94
N ALA A 254 9.51 14.25 -15.68
CA ALA A 254 9.01 15.31 -14.83
C ALA A 254 10.06 15.74 -13.80
N TRP A 255 10.20 17.05 -13.60
CA TRP A 255 11.16 17.58 -12.63
C TRP A 255 10.72 18.92 -12.05
N MET A 256 11.29 19.28 -10.92
CA MET A 256 11.01 20.52 -10.21
C MET A 256 12.25 21.43 -10.22
N ASP A 257 12.05 22.72 -10.47
CA ASP A 257 13.10 23.73 -10.36
C ASP A 257 13.26 24.30 -8.95
N GLY A 258 14.22 25.22 -8.77
CA GLY A 258 14.49 25.88 -7.49
C GLY A 258 13.37 26.79 -6.98
N ASN A 259 12.42 27.18 -7.83
CA ASN A 259 11.25 27.99 -7.50
C ASN A 259 10.01 27.14 -7.20
N GLY A 260 10.15 25.81 -7.22
CA GLY A 260 9.02 24.86 -7.03
C GLY A 260 8.16 24.65 -8.27
N GLU A 261 8.59 25.16 -9.44
CA GLU A 261 7.86 24.93 -10.70
C GLU A 261 8.13 23.52 -11.21
N ILE A 262 7.05 22.81 -11.52
CA ILE A 262 7.10 21.43 -12.04
C ILE A 262 6.91 21.45 -13.56
N PHE A 263 7.84 20.81 -14.24
CA PHE A 263 7.88 20.70 -15.69
C PHE A 263 7.80 19.24 -16.12
N LEU A 264 7.27 19.03 -17.33
CA LEU A 264 7.40 17.79 -18.10
C LEU A 264 8.24 18.08 -19.34
N SER A 265 9.38 17.43 -19.48
CA SER A 265 10.28 17.50 -20.64
C SER A 265 10.12 16.26 -21.50
N LEU A 266 10.00 16.43 -22.81
CA LEU A 266 9.84 15.37 -23.81
C LEU A 266 10.60 15.78 -25.07
N PRO A 267 10.84 14.88 -26.05
CA PRO A 267 11.50 15.25 -27.31
C PRO A 267 10.84 16.44 -28.05
N GLN A 268 9.53 16.63 -27.89
CA GLN A 268 8.76 17.69 -28.54
C GLN A 268 8.85 19.04 -27.83
N GLY A 269 9.40 19.10 -26.61
CA GLY A 269 9.53 20.33 -25.86
C GLY A 269 9.40 20.15 -24.34
N LYS A 270 9.33 21.29 -23.66
CA LYS A 270 9.21 21.40 -22.21
C LYS A 270 7.92 22.16 -21.88
N TRP A 271 7.10 21.61 -21.00
CA TRP A 271 5.85 22.20 -20.55
C TRP A 271 5.81 22.38 -19.06
N ARG A 272 5.37 23.56 -18.61
CA ARG A 272 5.02 23.78 -17.21
C ARG A 272 3.72 23.04 -16.89
N VAL A 273 3.73 22.25 -15.84
CA VAL A 273 2.56 21.51 -15.35
C VAL A 273 1.86 22.28 -14.23
N MET A 274 2.58 22.58 -13.16
CA MET A 274 2.06 23.29 -11.98
C MET A 274 3.21 23.79 -11.07
N ASN A 275 2.89 24.51 -9.99
CA ASN A 275 3.83 24.74 -8.90
C ASN A 275 3.64 23.70 -7.79
N ALA A 276 4.71 23.29 -7.13
CA ALA A 276 4.66 22.30 -6.03
C ALA A 276 3.81 22.77 -4.83
N SER A 277 3.66 24.10 -4.64
CA SER A 277 2.78 24.67 -3.62
C SER A 277 1.30 24.42 -3.83
N GLU A 278 0.91 24.04 -5.05
CA GLU A 278 -0.46 23.63 -5.40
C GLU A 278 -0.81 22.23 -4.86
N ILE A 279 0.20 21.43 -4.45
CA ILE A 279 -0.01 20.11 -3.86
C ILE A 279 -0.48 20.26 -2.42
N LYS A 280 -1.75 19.97 -2.19
CA LYS A 280 -2.39 20.12 -0.88
C LYS A 280 -1.81 19.21 0.22
N VAL A 281 -1.38 18.01 -0.16
CA VAL A 281 -0.79 17.03 0.78
C VAL A 281 0.65 17.43 1.10
N PRO A 282 0.99 17.70 2.38
CA PRO A 282 2.31 18.18 2.74
C PRO A 282 3.40 17.12 2.56
N GLY A 283 4.65 17.58 2.41
CA GLY A 283 5.85 16.76 2.42
C GLY A 283 6.51 16.62 1.05
N LEU A 284 7.85 16.66 1.04
CA LEU A 284 8.67 16.58 -0.17
C LEU A 284 8.49 15.27 -0.93
N HIS A 285 8.23 14.17 -0.21
CA HIS A 285 7.91 12.88 -0.81
C HIS A 285 6.60 12.89 -1.63
N ASN A 286 5.66 13.78 -1.30
CA ASN A 286 4.44 13.92 -2.10
C ASN A 286 4.71 14.64 -3.42
N ILE A 287 5.67 15.57 -3.46
CA ILE A 287 6.13 16.15 -4.73
C ILE A 287 6.69 15.04 -5.63
N GLU A 288 7.53 14.15 -5.10
CA GLU A 288 8.08 13.00 -5.84
C GLU A 288 6.97 12.06 -6.35
N ASN A 289 5.94 11.80 -5.53
CA ASN A 289 4.77 11.01 -5.94
C ASN A 289 4.00 11.66 -7.10
N TYR A 290 3.86 13.00 -7.10
CA TYR A 290 3.23 13.73 -8.21
C TYR A 290 4.10 13.75 -9.46
N LEU A 291 5.42 13.92 -9.34
CA LEU A 291 6.35 13.85 -10.48
C LEU A 291 6.26 12.47 -11.17
N ALA A 292 6.25 11.39 -10.38
CA ALA A 292 6.05 10.04 -10.89
C ALA A 292 4.67 9.89 -11.58
N ALA A 293 3.62 10.42 -10.97
CA ALA A 293 2.27 10.37 -11.53
C ALA A 293 2.16 11.15 -12.85
N ILE A 294 2.76 12.34 -12.96
CA ILE A 294 2.80 13.14 -14.18
C ILE A 294 3.40 12.35 -15.34
N CYS A 295 4.55 11.70 -15.10
CA CYS A 295 5.17 10.82 -16.11
C CYS A 295 4.26 9.65 -16.49
N ALA A 296 3.62 9.03 -15.49
CA ALA A 296 2.79 7.85 -15.71
C ALA A 296 1.54 8.15 -16.53
N VAL A 297 0.87 9.30 -16.27
CA VAL A 297 -0.38 9.67 -16.94
C VAL A 297 -0.19 10.44 -18.25
N HIS A 298 1.05 10.73 -18.64
CA HIS A 298 1.33 11.40 -19.91
C HIS A 298 0.71 10.63 -21.08
N GLY A 299 -0.03 11.36 -21.94
CA GLY A 299 -0.80 10.80 -23.05
C GLY A 299 -2.20 10.28 -22.67
N PHE A 300 -2.55 10.25 -21.37
CA PHE A 300 -3.88 9.87 -20.89
C PHE A 300 -4.64 11.04 -20.26
N ALA A 301 -3.94 12.03 -19.71
CA ALA A 301 -4.49 13.18 -19.00
C ALA A 301 -3.71 14.45 -19.33
N GLN A 302 -4.32 15.62 -19.09
CA GLN A 302 -3.74 16.93 -19.29
C GLN A 302 -3.23 17.54 -17.97
N ALA A 303 -2.42 18.60 -18.07
CA ALA A 303 -1.91 19.33 -16.89
C ALA A 303 -3.04 19.84 -15.98
N GLU A 304 -4.19 20.20 -16.54
CA GLU A 304 -5.35 20.65 -15.78
C GLU A 304 -5.91 19.55 -14.87
N ASP A 305 -5.96 18.31 -15.36
CA ASP A 305 -6.42 17.15 -14.57
C ASP A 305 -5.48 16.90 -13.39
N VAL A 306 -4.16 17.08 -13.61
CA VAL A 306 -3.14 16.99 -12.55
C VAL A 306 -3.37 18.05 -11.49
N ARG A 307 -3.54 19.33 -11.89
CA ARG A 307 -3.78 20.46 -10.97
C ARG A 307 -5.06 20.27 -10.17
N LYS A 308 -6.14 19.84 -10.82
CA LYS A 308 -7.41 19.53 -10.15
C LYS A 308 -7.23 18.53 -9.01
N VAL A 309 -6.43 17.48 -9.24
CA VAL A 309 -6.13 16.48 -8.20
C VAL A 309 -5.19 17.07 -7.16
N ALA A 310 -4.20 17.85 -7.54
CA ALA A 310 -3.28 18.50 -6.59
C ALA A 310 -4.01 19.36 -5.55
N HIS A 311 -5.02 20.13 -6.00
CA HIS A 311 -5.83 21.01 -5.14
C HIS A 311 -6.85 20.25 -4.27
N THR A 312 -7.30 19.06 -4.68
CA THR A 312 -8.41 18.34 -4.03
C THR A 312 -8.02 17.11 -3.26
N PHE A 313 -6.87 16.52 -3.55
CA PHE A 313 -6.39 15.31 -2.89
C PHE A 313 -5.90 15.61 -1.48
N ASN A 314 -6.51 14.96 -0.47
CA ASN A 314 -6.20 15.15 0.95
C ASN A 314 -5.28 14.05 1.53
N GLY A 315 -4.69 13.21 0.69
CA GLY A 315 -3.94 12.03 1.10
C GLY A 315 -4.70 10.72 0.87
N VAL A 316 -4.03 9.62 1.14
CA VAL A 316 -4.65 8.30 1.13
C VAL A 316 -5.48 8.16 2.41
N GLU A 317 -6.72 7.71 2.28
CA GLU A 317 -7.59 7.48 3.43
C GLU A 317 -6.88 6.64 4.50
N HIS A 318 -7.00 7.08 5.74
CA HIS A 318 -6.38 6.47 6.92
C HIS A 318 -4.85 6.40 6.93
N ARG A 319 -4.15 7.06 5.99
CA ARG A 319 -2.69 7.13 5.92
C ARG A 319 -2.22 8.57 5.96
N ASN A 320 -1.89 9.08 7.14
CA ASN A 320 -1.54 10.49 7.35
C ASN A 320 -2.50 11.44 6.61
N GLU A 321 -3.77 11.05 6.53
CA GLU A 321 -4.84 11.75 5.86
C GLU A 321 -5.14 13.05 6.61
N PHE A 322 -5.00 14.19 5.95
CA PHE A 322 -5.47 15.44 6.51
C PHE A 322 -6.99 15.45 6.55
N VAL A 323 -7.57 15.53 7.75
CA VAL A 323 -9.02 15.53 7.95
C VAL A 323 -9.54 16.96 7.90
N ARG A 324 -9.08 17.81 8.83
CA ARG A 324 -9.59 19.16 8.99
C ARG A 324 -8.65 20.01 9.86
N LYS A 325 -8.75 21.33 9.73
CA LYS A 325 -8.16 22.30 10.64
C LYS A 325 -9.28 22.95 11.46
N VAL A 326 -9.15 22.94 12.79
CA VAL A 326 -10.12 23.53 13.75
C VAL A 326 -9.34 24.36 14.76
N ASP A 327 -9.73 25.59 15.02
CA ASP A 327 -9.06 26.52 15.95
C ASP A 327 -7.54 26.66 15.69
N GLY A 328 -7.12 26.58 14.41
CA GLY A 328 -5.73 26.59 14.02
C GLY A 328 -4.99 25.25 14.21
N VAL A 329 -5.62 24.22 14.77
CA VAL A 329 -5.06 22.88 14.99
C VAL A 329 -5.37 21.97 13.80
N SER A 330 -4.37 21.29 13.27
CA SER A 330 -4.51 20.38 12.12
C SER A 330 -4.66 18.92 12.59
N TYR A 331 -5.71 18.24 12.15
CA TYR A 331 -6.02 16.85 12.51
C TYR A 331 -5.69 15.89 11.38
N TYR A 332 -4.92 14.83 11.70
CA TYR A 332 -4.49 13.81 10.74
C TYR A 332 -4.91 12.40 11.17
N ASN A 333 -5.40 11.63 10.21
CA ASN A 333 -5.84 10.25 10.38
C ASN A 333 -4.80 9.30 9.78
N ASP A 334 -4.07 8.58 10.64
CA ASP A 334 -3.14 7.51 10.26
C ASP A 334 -3.57 6.17 10.90
N SER A 335 -4.87 5.90 10.89
CA SER A 335 -5.45 4.69 11.50
C SER A 335 -4.86 3.39 10.93
N ILE A 336 -4.31 3.40 9.72
CA ILE A 336 -3.57 2.27 9.12
C ILE A 336 -2.23 1.99 9.81
N GLY A 337 -1.73 2.90 10.64
CA GLY A 337 -0.52 2.75 11.45
C GLY A 337 -0.69 1.71 12.56
N THR A 338 -0.86 0.43 12.18
CA THR A 338 -1.21 -0.67 13.09
C THR A 338 -0.01 -1.40 13.70
N THR A 339 1.20 -0.83 13.59
CA THR A 339 2.44 -1.33 14.20
C THR A 339 3.34 -0.16 14.62
N PRO A 340 4.21 -0.35 15.63
CA PRO A 340 5.19 0.66 16.05
C PRO A 340 6.00 1.25 14.90
N SER A 341 6.56 0.42 14.04
CA SER A 341 7.37 0.86 12.89
C SER A 341 6.59 1.75 11.91
N ARG A 342 5.31 1.48 11.67
CA ARG A 342 4.46 2.32 10.81
C ARG A 342 4.21 3.69 11.41
N THR A 343 3.95 3.78 12.71
CA THR A 343 3.77 5.06 13.40
C THR A 343 5.07 5.86 13.40
N ILE A 344 6.22 5.22 13.65
CA ILE A 344 7.55 5.87 13.62
C ILE A 344 7.83 6.44 12.23
N ASN A 345 7.75 5.62 11.19
CA ASN A 345 8.06 6.00 9.81
C ASN A 345 6.94 6.80 9.13
N GLY A 346 5.74 6.82 9.69
CA GLY A 346 4.59 7.58 9.24
C GLY A 346 4.44 8.90 10.01
N ALA A 347 3.51 8.94 10.95
CA ALA A 347 3.11 10.17 11.65
C ALA A 347 4.27 10.88 12.35
N LEU A 348 5.18 10.14 13.04
CA LEU A 348 6.27 10.75 13.79
C LEU A 348 7.39 11.30 12.90
N SER A 349 7.53 10.82 11.67
CA SER A 349 8.53 11.33 10.72
C SER A 349 8.00 12.48 9.85
N LEU A 350 6.67 12.62 9.74
CA LEU A 350 6.03 13.56 8.81
C LEU A 350 6.22 15.02 9.20
N PHE A 351 6.16 15.33 10.51
CA PHE A 351 6.15 16.68 11.00
C PHE A 351 7.50 17.08 11.62
N LYS A 352 7.92 18.33 11.37
CA LYS A 352 9.16 18.89 11.96
C LYS A 352 8.99 19.16 13.45
N GLN A 353 7.80 19.66 13.86
CA GLN A 353 7.46 19.96 15.25
C GLN A 353 7.04 18.72 16.03
N LYS A 354 7.02 18.83 17.36
CA LYS A 354 6.39 17.84 18.23
C LYS A 354 4.87 17.88 18.05
N ILE A 355 4.25 16.69 17.94
CA ILE A 355 2.81 16.53 17.70
C ILE A 355 2.08 16.08 18.97
N ILE A 356 0.76 16.10 18.92
CA ILE A 356 -0.14 15.44 19.86
C ILE A 356 -0.55 14.11 19.21
N LEU A 357 -0.27 12.99 19.87
CA LEU A 357 -0.44 11.66 19.32
C LEU A 357 -1.51 10.89 20.06
N ILE A 358 -2.46 10.30 19.34
CA ILE A 358 -3.35 9.26 19.85
C ILE A 358 -2.77 7.89 19.47
N ALA A 359 -2.43 7.06 20.46
CA ALA A 359 -1.83 5.75 20.26
C ALA A 359 -2.50 4.67 21.14
N GLY A 360 -2.36 3.39 20.72
CA GLY A 360 -2.90 2.25 21.44
C GLY A 360 -4.03 1.52 20.71
N GLY A 361 -4.46 0.41 21.27
CA GLY A 361 -5.47 -0.47 20.72
C GLY A 361 -5.28 -1.94 21.13
N TYR A 362 -5.44 -2.86 20.18
CA TYR A 362 -5.29 -4.31 20.38
C TYR A 362 -3.83 -4.76 20.36
N ASP A 363 -3.49 -5.65 21.28
CA ASP A 363 -2.14 -6.21 21.40
C ASP A 363 -1.90 -7.38 20.42
N LYS A 364 -0.95 -7.20 19.52
CA LYS A 364 -0.46 -8.25 18.61
C LYS A 364 0.81 -8.95 19.13
N ASN A 365 1.18 -8.72 20.38
CA ASN A 365 2.44 -9.16 20.97
C ASN A 365 3.69 -8.66 20.21
N ILE A 366 3.63 -7.43 19.69
CA ILE A 366 4.76 -6.75 19.06
C ILE A 366 5.45 -5.88 20.12
N PRO A 367 6.79 -5.87 20.22
CA PRO A 367 7.50 -5.04 21.18
C PRO A 367 7.33 -3.54 20.86
N PHE A 368 7.13 -2.74 21.92
CA PHE A 368 6.98 -1.27 21.81
C PHE A 368 8.27 -0.50 22.12
N ASP A 369 9.36 -1.20 22.51
CA ASP A 369 10.64 -0.57 22.86
C ASP A 369 11.14 0.42 21.81
N PRO A 370 11.09 0.15 20.49
CA PRO A 370 11.51 1.13 19.48
C PRO A 370 10.63 2.38 19.40
N LEU A 371 9.37 2.30 19.87
CA LEU A 371 8.41 3.40 19.82
C LEU A 371 8.69 4.45 20.91
N GLY A 372 9.17 4.03 22.08
CA GLY A 372 9.43 4.91 23.23
C GLY A 372 10.32 6.11 22.88
N PRO A 373 11.58 5.90 22.40
CA PRO A 373 12.47 7.00 22.02
C PRO A 373 11.88 7.90 20.92
N ALA A 374 11.16 7.35 19.95
CA ALA A 374 10.55 8.13 18.89
C ALA A 374 9.45 9.06 19.44
N ILE A 375 8.64 8.59 20.38
CA ILE A 375 7.61 9.38 21.06
C ILE A 375 8.27 10.49 21.90
N VAL A 376 9.27 10.19 22.70
CA VAL A 376 9.98 11.20 23.51
C VAL A 376 10.50 12.35 22.67
N ASN A 377 11.03 12.06 21.48
CA ASN A 377 11.57 13.05 20.57
C ASN A 377 10.50 13.86 19.84
N LYS A 378 9.36 13.24 19.46
CA LYS A 378 8.43 13.78 18.46
C LYS A 378 7.05 14.10 19.01
N VAL A 379 6.75 13.75 20.26
CA VAL A 379 5.43 13.95 20.84
C VAL A 379 5.52 14.89 22.05
N LYS A 380 4.58 15.80 22.16
CA LYS A 380 4.43 16.69 23.35
C LYS A 380 3.30 16.22 24.26
N VAL A 381 2.23 15.67 23.69
CA VAL A 381 1.13 15.05 24.42
C VAL A 381 0.83 13.71 23.78
N LEU A 382 0.82 12.66 24.59
CA LEU A 382 0.51 11.30 24.22
C LEU A 382 -0.81 10.90 24.87
N VAL A 383 -1.84 10.66 24.05
CA VAL A 383 -3.14 10.14 24.54
C VAL A 383 -3.22 8.66 24.21
N LEU A 384 -3.31 7.84 25.24
CA LEU A 384 -3.31 6.39 25.14
C LEU A 384 -4.71 5.80 25.24
N ILE A 385 -5.03 4.84 24.36
CA ILE A 385 -6.31 4.13 24.33
C ILE A 385 -6.12 2.61 24.28
N GLY A 386 -7.10 1.87 24.75
CA GLY A 386 -7.17 0.40 24.59
C GLY A 386 -6.15 -0.40 25.38
N ALA A 387 -6.11 -1.71 25.12
CA ALA A 387 -5.39 -2.70 25.92
C ALA A 387 -3.87 -2.52 25.95
N THR A 388 -3.28 -1.89 24.93
CA THR A 388 -1.83 -1.67 24.85
C THR A 388 -1.34 -0.39 25.53
N ALA A 389 -2.23 0.44 26.06
CA ALA A 389 -1.88 1.69 26.70
C ALA A 389 -0.78 1.53 27.77
N PRO A 390 -0.85 0.58 28.74
CA PRO A 390 0.20 0.40 29.75
C PRO A 390 1.56 0.00 29.14
N LYS A 391 1.56 -0.82 28.09
CA LYS A 391 2.80 -1.28 27.44
C LYS A 391 3.49 -0.15 26.70
N ILE A 392 2.73 0.71 26.00
CA ILE A 392 3.29 1.88 25.30
C ILE A 392 3.83 2.87 26.33
N GLU A 393 3.08 3.15 27.41
CA GLU A 393 3.55 4.05 28.46
C GLU A 393 4.85 3.52 29.11
N ALA A 394 4.94 2.23 29.42
CA ALA A 394 6.15 1.62 29.95
C ALA A 394 7.35 1.82 29.02
N ALA A 395 7.17 1.62 27.72
CA ALA A 395 8.22 1.84 26.72
C ALA A 395 8.66 3.31 26.63
N VAL A 396 7.72 4.26 26.76
CA VAL A 396 8.00 5.69 26.77
C VAL A 396 8.76 6.09 28.03
N ARG A 397 8.33 5.62 29.22
CA ARG A 397 8.99 5.91 30.50
C ARG A 397 10.39 5.31 30.59
N ALA A 398 10.64 4.16 29.98
CA ALA A 398 11.94 3.50 29.89
C ALA A 398 12.89 4.15 28.86
N ALA A 399 12.40 5.00 27.98
CA ALA A 399 13.20 5.57 26.91
C ALA A 399 14.20 6.63 27.42
N ALA A 400 15.43 6.60 26.88
CA ALA A 400 16.42 7.61 27.16
C ALA A 400 15.89 9.01 26.79
N GLY A 401 16.05 9.98 27.69
CA GLY A 401 15.57 11.35 27.51
C GLY A 401 14.11 11.58 27.96
N TYR A 402 13.40 10.56 28.41
CA TYR A 402 12.11 10.77 29.06
C TYR A 402 12.25 11.64 30.32
N ARG A 403 11.34 12.59 30.49
CA ARG A 403 11.15 13.37 31.72
C ARG A 403 9.68 13.40 32.06
N GLU A 404 9.36 13.37 33.34
CA GLU A 404 7.95 13.43 33.78
C GLU A 404 7.26 14.67 33.16
N GLY A 405 6.10 14.46 32.55
CA GLY A 405 5.34 15.48 31.84
C GLY A 405 5.85 15.85 30.44
N ASN A 406 6.92 15.22 29.92
CA ASN A 406 7.43 15.48 28.56
C ASN A 406 7.90 14.20 27.85
N PRO A 407 7.00 13.55 27.05
CA PRO A 407 5.63 13.96 26.72
C PRO A 407 4.69 13.90 27.94
N LEU A 408 3.65 14.75 27.94
CA LEU A 408 2.50 14.57 28.84
C LEU A 408 1.74 13.32 28.42
N VAL A 409 1.57 12.33 29.32
CA VAL A 409 0.87 11.10 29.05
C VAL A 409 -0.52 11.17 29.67
N LEU A 410 -1.53 10.91 28.86
CA LEU A 410 -2.95 10.91 29.23
C LEU A 410 -3.59 9.60 28.78
N HIS A 411 -4.65 9.17 29.47
CA HIS A 411 -5.42 7.98 29.16
C HIS A 411 -6.85 8.35 28.78
N ALA A 412 -7.40 7.65 27.81
CA ALA A 412 -8.80 7.80 27.40
C ALA A 412 -9.46 6.42 27.24
N SER A 413 -10.73 6.35 27.60
CA SER A 413 -11.57 5.15 27.50
C SER A 413 -12.17 4.96 26.10
N SER A 414 -12.27 6.05 25.33
CA SER A 414 -12.85 6.06 23.98
C SER A 414 -12.06 6.98 23.03
N LEU A 415 -12.35 6.86 21.74
CA LEU A 415 -11.75 7.73 20.73
C LEU A 415 -12.28 9.16 20.83
N GLU A 416 -13.54 9.34 21.24
CA GLU A 416 -14.19 10.61 21.53
C GLU A 416 -13.46 11.35 22.63
N GLU A 417 -13.22 10.68 23.74
CA GLU A 417 -12.48 11.23 24.88
C GLU A 417 -11.04 11.56 24.48
N ALA A 418 -10.40 10.68 23.72
CA ALA A 418 -9.04 10.94 23.24
C ALA A 418 -8.95 12.21 22.39
N VAL A 419 -9.88 12.44 21.47
CA VAL A 419 -9.92 13.67 20.66
C VAL A 419 -10.21 14.89 21.52
N ALA A 420 -11.11 14.78 22.52
CA ALA A 420 -11.40 15.87 23.46
C ALA A 420 -10.17 16.26 24.30
N LEU A 421 -9.42 15.27 24.82
CA LEU A 421 -8.15 15.50 25.53
C LEU A 421 -7.07 16.13 24.61
N CYS A 422 -6.97 15.66 23.36
CA CYS A 422 -6.07 16.29 22.39
C CYS A 422 -6.44 17.77 22.19
N ARG A 423 -7.72 18.08 22.01
CA ARG A 423 -8.21 19.45 21.79
C ARG A 423 -7.90 20.37 22.96
N SER A 424 -8.15 19.90 24.20
CA SER A 424 -7.92 20.72 25.41
C SER A 424 -6.45 21.06 25.66
N HIS A 425 -5.52 20.28 25.10
CA HIS A 425 -4.07 20.50 25.23
C HIS A 425 -3.43 21.09 23.97
N ALA A 426 -4.20 21.24 22.88
CA ALA A 426 -3.72 21.79 21.62
C ALA A 426 -3.76 23.34 21.62
N LYS A 427 -2.81 23.94 20.90
CA LYS A 427 -2.75 25.37 20.60
C LYS A 427 -2.75 25.57 19.08
N SER A 428 -3.16 26.75 18.62
CA SER A 428 -3.05 27.11 17.20
C SER A 428 -1.65 26.82 16.66
N GLY A 429 -1.56 26.18 15.51
CA GLY A 429 -0.33 25.69 14.88
C GLY A 429 0.01 24.24 15.22
N ASP A 430 -0.66 23.61 16.18
CA ASP A 430 -0.42 22.22 16.55
C ASP A 430 -0.97 21.20 15.53
N VAL A 431 -0.42 20.00 15.62
CA VAL A 431 -0.86 18.83 14.87
C VAL A 431 -1.34 17.75 15.85
N VAL A 432 -2.56 17.29 15.66
CA VAL A 432 -3.12 16.09 16.31
C VAL A 432 -3.14 14.95 15.30
N SER A 433 -2.54 13.81 15.64
CA SER A 433 -2.51 12.62 14.77
C SER A 433 -3.03 11.39 15.49
N LEU A 434 -4.02 10.71 14.87
CA LEU A 434 -4.36 9.34 15.20
C LEU A 434 -3.38 8.42 14.47
N SER A 435 -2.33 7.92 15.14
CA SER A 435 -1.41 6.91 14.61
C SER A 435 -1.17 5.84 15.68
N PRO A 436 -2.03 4.82 15.72
CA PRO A 436 -2.25 4.00 16.89
C PRO A 436 -1.08 3.08 17.28
N ALA A 437 -0.17 2.76 16.37
CA ALA A 437 0.88 1.73 16.53
C ALA A 437 0.33 0.31 16.84
N CYS A 438 -1.00 0.14 16.83
CA CYS A 438 -1.73 -1.06 17.24
C CYS A 438 -2.89 -1.38 16.32
N ALA A 439 -3.28 -2.66 16.25
CA ALA A 439 -4.53 -3.03 15.60
C ALA A 439 -5.75 -2.41 16.29
N SER A 440 -6.86 -2.39 15.58
CA SER A 440 -8.12 -1.78 16.05
C SER A 440 -9.04 -2.73 16.82
N PHE A 441 -8.78 -4.05 16.75
CA PHE A 441 -9.65 -5.07 17.33
C PHE A 441 -9.94 -4.82 18.81
N GLY A 442 -11.11 -5.23 19.28
CA GLY A 442 -11.58 -5.00 20.64
C GLY A 442 -12.30 -3.66 20.83
N MET A 443 -11.92 -2.62 20.08
CA MET A 443 -12.61 -1.33 20.06
C MET A 443 -13.36 -1.08 18.74
N PHE A 444 -12.78 -1.55 17.60
CA PHE A 444 -13.34 -1.39 16.25
C PHE A 444 -13.13 -2.68 15.44
N PRO A 445 -14.01 -3.01 14.49
CA PRO A 445 -13.90 -4.23 13.68
C PRO A 445 -12.65 -4.24 12.77
N ASN A 446 -12.18 -3.08 12.32
CA ASN A 446 -11.00 -2.90 11.49
C ASN A 446 -10.44 -1.48 11.62
N PHE A 447 -9.28 -1.22 10.98
CA PHE A 447 -8.66 0.11 11.04
C PHE A 447 -9.45 1.17 10.25
N GLU A 448 -10.18 0.77 9.22
CA GLU A 448 -11.05 1.65 8.45
C GLU A 448 -12.19 2.21 9.34
N ALA A 449 -12.86 1.34 10.08
CA ALA A 449 -13.92 1.76 11.00
C ALA A 449 -13.40 2.73 12.07
N ARG A 450 -12.21 2.47 12.65
CA ARG A 450 -11.55 3.38 13.59
C ARG A 450 -11.22 4.72 12.94
N GLY A 451 -10.66 4.70 11.74
CA GLY A 451 -10.31 5.91 11.00
C GLY A 451 -11.52 6.72 10.55
N ASN A 452 -12.60 6.06 10.12
CA ASN A 452 -13.86 6.71 9.81
C ASN A 452 -14.46 7.38 11.05
N ARG A 453 -14.46 6.69 12.21
CA ARG A 453 -14.95 7.25 13.46
C ARG A 453 -14.15 8.48 13.89
N PHE A 454 -12.82 8.44 13.77
CA PHE A 454 -11.97 9.62 14.02
C PHE A 454 -12.35 10.79 13.11
N ARG A 455 -12.56 10.53 11.83
CA ARG A 455 -12.99 11.54 10.84
C ARG A 455 -14.33 12.17 11.21
N GLU A 456 -15.31 11.36 11.62
CA GLU A 456 -16.62 11.82 12.07
C GLU A 456 -16.51 12.75 13.29
N ILE A 457 -15.75 12.33 14.31
CA ILE A 457 -15.55 13.10 15.54
C ILE A 457 -14.90 14.45 15.21
N VAL A 458 -13.82 14.44 14.42
CA VAL A 458 -13.09 15.66 14.06
C VAL A 458 -13.95 16.60 13.21
N ASN A 459 -14.74 16.07 12.26
CA ASN A 459 -15.65 16.88 11.45
C ASN A 459 -16.81 17.48 12.27
N GLY A 460 -17.18 16.82 13.37
CA GLY A 460 -18.18 17.30 14.31
C GLY A 460 -17.68 18.35 15.30
N LEU A 461 -16.36 18.62 15.37
CA LEU A 461 -15.83 19.66 16.27
C LEU A 461 -16.34 21.05 15.85
N LYS A 462 -16.88 21.81 16.79
CA LYS A 462 -17.24 23.22 16.58
C LYS A 462 -16.01 24.09 16.78
N GLU A 463 -15.85 25.12 15.98
CA GLU A 463 -14.83 26.15 16.22
C GLU A 463 -15.21 26.95 17.48
N ASN A 464 -14.19 27.36 18.26
CA ASN A 464 -14.42 28.27 19.37
C ASN A 464 -14.77 29.64 18.80
N GLU A 465 -15.81 30.30 19.31
CA GLU A 465 -16.22 31.66 18.96
C GLU A 465 -15.15 32.69 19.35
#